data_568c29a5ddcd479f5492857827d65dc4
#
_entry.id   568c29a5ddcd479f5492857827d65dc4
#
_cell.length_a   1.000
_cell.length_b   1.000
_cell.length_c   1.000
_cell.angle_alpha   90.00
_cell.angle_beta   90.00
_cell.angle_gamma   90.00
#
_symmetry.space_group_name_H-M   'P 1'
#
loop_
_entity.id
_entity.type
_entity.pdbx_description
1 polymer ?
#
loop_
_entity_poly.entity_id
_entity_poly.type
_entity_poly.pdbx_seq_one_letter_code
_entity_poly.pdbx_strand_id
1 'polypeptide(L)'
;PPPKSGWLERLGTLLIRKPEDREQLITLLHSAFKRNLLDSDALSMIEGVMQVSEMQARDIMVPRSQMDVVDISETPEKFIPFVIEAAHSRFPVTEGCEDDIIGILLAKDLLRYYAAPEEFNIRDMLRPAVFIPESKRLNVLLKDFRSNRNHMAIVVNEYGDIAGLVTIEDVLEQIVGEIEDEYDFDEEEANIVMESDGLYRVKAI
;
A
#
# COMPACT_ATOMS: atom_id res chain seq x y z
N PRO A 1 -27.48 -21.92 47.49
CA PRO A 1 -28.24 -21.09 46.60
C PRO A 1 -27.27 -20.27 45.71
N PRO A 2 -27.44 -20.29 44.38
CA PRO A 2 -26.57 -19.52 43.52
C PRO A 2 -26.82 -18.02 43.72
N PRO A 3 -25.80 -17.15 43.58
CA PRO A 3 -25.99 -15.73 43.67
C PRO A 3 -26.88 -15.26 42.52
N LYS A 4 -27.92 -14.53 42.84
CA LYS A 4 -28.81 -13.88 41.88
C LYS A 4 -27.99 -12.87 41.10
N SER A 5 -27.55 -13.22 39.88
CA SER A 5 -26.96 -12.30 38.93
C SER A 5 -27.96 -11.17 38.73
N GLY A 6 -27.57 -9.97 39.14
CA GLY A 6 -28.49 -8.90 39.42
C GLY A 6 -29.17 -8.37 38.16
N TRP A 7 -30.43 -8.01 38.34
CA TRP A 7 -31.20 -7.18 37.44
C TRP A 7 -30.42 -5.92 37.00
N LEU A 8 -29.44 -5.44 37.80
CA LEU A 8 -28.49 -4.37 37.43
C LEU A 8 -27.52 -4.74 36.31
N GLU A 9 -27.06 -6.00 36.22
CA GLU A 9 -26.24 -6.46 35.08
C GLU A 9 -27.08 -6.53 33.79
N ARG A 10 -28.35 -6.95 33.90
CA ARG A 10 -29.29 -6.95 32.75
C ARG A 10 -29.67 -5.54 32.33
N LEU A 11 -29.79 -4.58 33.23
CA LEU A 11 -29.96 -3.17 32.90
C LEU A 11 -28.69 -2.55 32.30
N GLY A 12 -27.51 -2.93 32.75
CA GLY A 12 -26.23 -2.52 32.18
C GLY A 12 -26.05 -2.99 30.74
N THR A 13 -26.44 -4.21 30.41
CA THR A 13 -26.40 -4.74 29.03
C THR A 13 -27.49 -4.14 28.12
N LEU A 14 -28.60 -3.66 28.67
CA LEU A 14 -29.65 -2.94 27.92
C LEU A 14 -29.27 -1.47 27.64
N LEU A 15 -28.40 -0.88 28.47
CA LEU A 15 -27.89 0.48 28.29
C LEU A 15 -26.65 0.59 27.39
N ILE A 16 -25.98 -0.53 27.10
CA ILE A 16 -24.94 -0.57 26.06
C ILE A 16 -25.67 -0.66 24.72
N ARG A 17 -25.96 0.51 24.13
CA ARG A 17 -26.47 0.62 22.78
C ARG A 17 -25.48 -0.07 21.85
N LYS A 18 -25.87 -1.25 21.33
CA LYS A 18 -25.07 -1.92 20.30
C LYS A 18 -25.07 -1.01 19.06
N PRO A 19 -23.91 -0.80 18.43
CA PRO A 19 -23.87 -0.03 17.19
C PRO A 19 -24.70 -0.76 16.14
N GLU A 20 -25.64 -0.05 15.52
CA GLU A 20 -26.55 -0.58 14.49
C GLU A 20 -26.05 -0.21 13.08
N ASP A 21 -25.17 0.79 13.00
CA ASP A 21 -24.59 1.27 11.76
C ASP A 21 -23.09 1.61 11.95
N ARG A 22 -22.45 1.96 10.84
CA ARG A 22 -21.01 2.29 10.78
C ARG A 22 -20.68 3.55 11.58
N GLU A 23 -21.51 4.57 11.52
CA GLU A 23 -21.27 5.84 12.22
C GLU A 23 -21.28 5.64 13.73
N GLN A 24 -22.21 4.81 14.22
CA GLN A 24 -22.25 4.45 15.63
C GLN A 24 -21.03 3.63 16.06
N LEU A 25 -20.52 2.75 15.17
CA LEU A 25 -19.30 2.01 15.42
C LEU A 25 -18.09 2.94 15.53
N ILE A 26 -17.94 3.90 14.61
CA ILE A 26 -16.88 4.92 14.65
C ILE A 26 -16.99 5.73 15.94
N THR A 27 -18.18 6.17 16.31
CA THR A 27 -18.42 6.90 17.56
C THR A 27 -18.00 6.10 18.79
N LEU A 28 -18.24 4.78 18.78
CA LEU A 28 -17.81 3.88 19.85
C LEU A 28 -16.28 3.77 19.93
N LEU A 29 -15.61 3.66 18.79
CA LEU A 29 -14.15 3.61 18.70
C LEU A 29 -13.51 4.90 19.24
N HIS A 30 -14.01 6.07 18.83
CA HIS A 30 -13.57 7.36 19.39
C HIS A 30 -13.83 7.46 20.92
N SER A 31 -14.94 6.91 21.39
CA SER A 31 -15.21 6.86 22.84
C SER A 31 -14.22 5.95 23.58
N ALA A 32 -13.83 4.83 22.96
CA ALA A 32 -12.80 3.94 23.51
C ALA A 32 -11.43 4.62 23.56
N PHE A 33 -11.05 5.34 22.49
CA PHE A 33 -9.83 6.16 22.44
C PHE A 33 -9.80 7.21 23.56
N LYS A 34 -10.87 8.00 23.73
CA LYS A 34 -10.99 9.02 24.79
C LYS A 34 -10.86 8.44 26.20
N ARG A 35 -11.13 7.14 26.35
CA ARG A 35 -11.02 6.40 27.64
C ARG A 35 -9.68 5.68 27.77
N ASN A 36 -8.71 5.94 26.88
CA ASN A 36 -7.40 5.29 26.83
C ASN A 36 -7.48 3.74 26.71
N LEU A 37 -8.51 3.21 26.03
CA LEU A 37 -8.65 1.78 25.72
C LEU A 37 -8.04 1.42 24.36
N LEU A 38 -7.79 2.43 23.53
CA LEU A 38 -7.10 2.36 22.24
C LEU A 38 -6.09 3.52 22.20
N ASP A 39 -4.93 3.31 21.62
CA ASP A 39 -4.02 4.37 21.23
C ASP A 39 -4.42 5.02 19.88
N SER A 40 -3.72 6.08 19.49
CA SER A 40 -3.98 6.80 18.23
C SER A 40 -3.81 5.93 17.02
N ASP A 41 -2.74 5.14 17.00
CA ASP A 41 -2.34 4.32 15.85
C ASP A 41 -3.33 3.18 15.64
N ALA A 42 -3.74 2.50 16.72
CA ALA A 42 -4.76 1.47 16.63
C ALA A 42 -6.11 2.04 16.14
N LEU A 43 -6.51 3.24 16.59
CA LEU A 43 -7.73 3.89 16.10
C LEU A 43 -7.62 4.19 14.61
N SER A 44 -6.51 4.82 14.18
CA SER A 44 -6.26 5.15 12.77
C SER A 44 -6.28 3.92 11.87
N MET A 45 -5.59 2.83 12.27
CA MET A 45 -5.60 1.58 11.51
C MET A 45 -7.01 0.98 11.38
N ILE A 46 -7.82 1.00 12.45
CA ILE A 46 -9.19 0.49 12.39
C ILE A 46 -10.03 1.34 11.41
N GLU A 47 -9.89 2.65 11.44
CA GLU A 47 -10.57 3.56 10.51
C GLU A 47 -10.11 3.31 9.07
N GLY A 48 -8.81 3.12 8.83
CA GLY A 48 -8.24 2.74 7.54
C GLY A 48 -8.82 1.43 6.99
N VAL A 49 -8.90 0.38 7.82
CA VAL A 49 -9.54 -0.90 7.43
C VAL A 49 -11.00 -0.69 7.02
N MET A 50 -11.74 0.15 7.73
CA MET A 50 -13.11 0.46 7.38
C MET A 50 -13.19 1.22 6.06
N GLN A 51 -12.29 2.18 5.82
CA GLN A 51 -12.24 3.00 4.60
C GLN A 51 -11.90 2.15 3.37
N VAL A 52 -10.87 1.29 3.45
CA VAL A 52 -10.44 0.38 2.36
C VAL A 52 -11.59 -0.50 1.85
N SER A 53 -12.56 -0.83 2.70
CA SER A 53 -13.72 -1.63 2.27
C SER A 53 -14.65 -0.92 1.27
N GLU A 54 -14.58 0.42 1.19
CA GLU A 54 -15.40 1.24 0.29
C GLU A 54 -14.64 1.74 -0.93
N MET A 55 -13.31 1.82 -0.84
CA MET A 55 -12.44 2.29 -1.91
C MET A 55 -12.30 1.27 -3.05
N GLN A 56 -11.96 1.79 -4.24
CA GLN A 56 -11.73 1.04 -5.47
C GLN A 56 -10.30 1.26 -5.96
N ALA A 57 -9.83 0.40 -6.86
CA ALA A 57 -8.48 0.47 -7.42
C ALA A 57 -8.15 1.85 -8.01
N ARG A 58 -9.11 2.46 -8.71
CA ARG A 58 -8.95 3.82 -9.28
C ARG A 58 -8.67 4.93 -8.27
N ASP A 59 -9.04 4.72 -7.00
CA ASP A 59 -8.91 5.76 -5.98
C ASP A 59 -7.47 5.89 -5.47
N ILE A 60 -6.64 4.84 -5.68
CA ILE A 60 -5.26 4.76 -5.18
C ILE A 60 -4.23 4.37 -6.25
N MET A 61 -4.65 4.00 -7.46
CA MET A 61 -3.73 3.54 -8.50
C MET A 61 -2.72 4.64 -8.89
N VAL A 62 -1.51 4.22 -9.22
CA VAL A 62 -0.57 5.04 -9.97
C VAL A 62 -1.12 5.17 -11.39
N PRO A 63 -1.48 6.38 -11.87
CA PRO A 63 -2.06 6.56 -13.18
C PRO A 63 -1.06 6.23 -14.28
N ARG A 64 -1.57 5.83 -15.47
CA ARG A 64 -0.77 5.41 -16.62
C ARG A 64 0.38 6.35 -16.96
N SER A 65 0.14 7.67 -16.89
CA SER A 65 1.14 8.70 -17.19
C SER A 65 2.30 8.80 -16.20
N GLN A 66 2.19 8.14 -15.05
CA GLN A 66 3.20 8.12 -13.99
C GLN A 66 3.79 6.72 -13.78
N MET A 67 3.41 5.75 -14.62
CA MET A 67 3.96 4.41 -14.52
C MET A 67 5.38 4.35 -15.08
N ASP A 68 6.28 3.80 -14.29
CA ASP A 68 7.61 3.40 -14.75
C ASP A 68 7.51 2.02 -15.42
N VAL A 69 7.80 1.98 -16.72
CA VAL A 69 7.73 0.77 -17.53
C VAL A 69 9.07 0.49 -18.19
N VAL A 70 9.35 -0.77 -18.49
CA VAL A 70 10.55 -1.20 -19.24
C VAL A 70 10.12 -1.67 -20.63
N ASP A 71 10.69 -1.09 -21.68
CA ASP A 71 10.48 -1.58 -23.04
C ASP A 71 11.44 -2.75 -23.31
N ILE A 72 10.86 -3.91 -23.66
CA ILE A 72 11.64 -5.13 -23.96
C ILE A 72 12.56 -4.97 -25.19
N SER A 73 12.28 -4.02 -26.06
CA SER A 73 13.11 -3.72 -27.23
C SER A 73 14.42 -3.01 -26.89
N GLU A 74 14.51 -2.43 -25.70
CA GLU A 74 15.72 -1.79 -25.21
C GLU A 74 16.75 -2.81 -24.71
N THR A 75 18.04 -2.46 -24.85
CA THR A 75 19.12 -3.33 -24.33
C THR A 75 19.25 -3.19 -22.81
N PRO A 76 19.77 -4.23 -22.13
CA PRO A 76 19.97 -4.19 -20.66
C PRO A 76 20.80 -2.99 -20.19
N GLU A 77 21.82 -2.59 -20.96
CA GLU A 77 22.67 -1.45 -20.62
C GLU A 77 21.90 -0.13 -20.60
N LYS A 78 20.78 -0.06 -21.29
CA LYS A 78 19.95 1.15 -21.37
C LYS A 78 18.89 1.19 -20.27
N PHE A 79 18.16 0.08 -20.03
CA PHE A 79 17.08 0.10 -19.05
C PHE A 79 17.53 -0.19 -17.62
N ILE A 80 18.67 -0.91 -17.40
CA ILE A 80 19.13 -1.19 -16.02
C ILE A 80 19.43 0.07 -15.21
N PRO A 81 20.11 1.12 -15.76
CA PRO A 81 20.31 2.38 -15.03
C PRO A 81 18.98 3.02 -14.61
N PHE A 82 17.98 3.03 -15.49
CA PHE A 82 16.64 3.52 -15.19
C PHE A 82 15.98 2.72 -14.04
N VAL A 83 16.04 1.39 -14.07
CA VAL A 83 15.49 0.54 -13.00
C VAL A 83 16.18 0.81 -11.65
N ILE A 84 17.49 1.09 -11.67
CA ILE A 84 18.24 1.43 -10.45
C ILE A 84 17.82 2.80 -9.91
N GLU A 85 17.64 3.80 -10.80
CA GLU A 85 17.24 5.16 -10.41
C GLU A 85 15.82 5.20 -9.87
N ALA A 86 14.88 4.51 -10.54
CA ALA A 86 13.48 4.41 -10.12
C ALA A 86 13.30 3.64 -8.80
N ALA A 87 14.25 2.78 -8.44
CA ALA A 87 14.33 2.01 -7.18
C ALA A 87 13.10 1.12 -6.86
N HIS A 88 12.22 0.87 -7.83
CA HIS A 88 11.07 -0.03 -7.63
C HIS A 88 11.47 -1.50 -7.66
N SER A 89 10.75 -2.33 -6.92
CA SER A 89 10.98 -3.78 -6.90
C SER A 89 10.42 -4.50 -8.14
N ARG A 90 9.42 -3.90 -8.83
CA ARG A 90 8.69 -4.50 -9.96
C ARG A 90 8.40 -3.47 -11.02
N PHE A 91 8.57 -3.88 -12.27
CA PHE A 91 8.32 -3.03 -13.43
C PHE A 91 7.41 -3.76 -14.42
N PRO A 92 6.31 -3.14 -14.86
CA PRO A 92 5.61 -3.60 -16.05
C PRO A 92 6.54 -3.57 -17.25
N VAL A 93 6.48 -4.59 -18.10
CA VAL A 93 7.29 -4.66 -19.34
C VAL A 93 6.37 -4.58 -20.52
N THR A 94 6.71 -3.68 -21.47
CA THR A 94 5.95 -3.44 -22.69
C THR A 94 6.68 -3.96 -23.92
N GLU A 95 5.95 -4.20 -25.00
CA GLU A 95 6.50 -4.59 -26.30
C GLU A 95 5.95 -3.73 -27.43
N GLY A 96 6.78 -2.85 -27.95
CA GLY A 96 6.47 -2.02 -29.12
C GLY A 96 5.50 -0.86 -28.88
N CYS A 97 4.43 -1.06 -28.13
CA CYS A 97 3.48 -0.03 -27.72
C CYS A 97 3.47 0.07 -26.18
N GLU A 98 3.40 1.29 -25.68
CA GLU A 98 3.39 1.53 -24.21
C GLU A 98 2.18 0.89 -23.50
N ASP A 99 1.13 0.54 -24.24
CA ASP A 99 -0.07 -0.08 -23.70
C ASP A 99 -0.09 -1.61 -23.85
N ASP A 100 0.96 -2.21 -24.46
CA ASP A 100 1.07 -3.66 -24.59
C ASP A 100 1.95 -4.24 -23.47
N ILE A 101 1.38 -4.41 -22.30
CA ILE A 101 2.08 -5.01 -21.14
C ILE A 101 2.11 -6.52 -21.29
N ILE A 102 3.31 -7.06 -21.55
CA ILE A 102 3.57 -8.49 -21.75
C ILE A 102 3.92 -9.24 -20.46
N GLY A 103 4.23 -8.54 -19.37
CA GLY A 103 4.57 -9.14 -18.10
C GLY A 103 5.15 -8.17 -17.07
N ILE A 104 5.56 -8.72 -15.94
CA ILE A 104 6.18 -7.98 -14.83
C ILE A 104 7.61 -8.48 -14.63
N LEU A 105 8.57 -7.57 -14.69
CA LEU A 105 9.97 -7.80 -14.35
C LEU A 105 10.19 -7.55 -12.85
N LEU A 106 10.91 -8.44 -12.18
CA LEU A 106 11.42 -8.18 -10.83
C LEU A 106 12.82 -7.58 -10.94
N ALA A 107 13.05 -6.42 -10.35
CA ALA A 107 14.36 -5.75 -10.37
C ALA A 107 15.51 -6.66 -9.90
N LYS A 108 15.28 -7.51 -8.90
CA LYS A 108 16.27 -8.48 -8.42
C LYS A 108 16.69 -9.54 -9.45
N ASP A 109 15.82 -9.84 -10.42
CA ASP A 109 16.14 -10.85 -11.45
C ASP A 109 17.19 -10.31 -12.44
N LEU A 110 17.39 -8.97 -12.50
CA LEU A 110 18.47 -8.35 -13.27
C LEU A 110 19.87 -8.71 -12.78
N LEU A 111 20.01 -9.19 -11.56
CA LEU A 111 21.30 -9.71 -11.06
C LEU A 111 21.83 -10.86 -11.94
N ARG A 112 20.96 -11.57 -12.65
CA ARG A 112 21.36 -12.62 -13.60
C ARG A 112 22.13 -12.06 -14.80
N TYR A 113 21.82 -10.84 -15.22
CA TYR A 113 22.57 -10.15 -16.27
C TYR A 113 24.05 -10.00 -15.91
N TYR A 114 24.33 -9.61 -14.68
CA TYR A 114 25.72 -9.46 -14.21
C TYR A 114 26.43 -10.80 -14.00
N ALA A 115 25.69 -11.87 -13.73
CA ALA A 115 26.28 -13.20 -13.54
C ALA A 115 26.58 -13.93 -14.86
N ALA A 116 25.71 -13.77 -15.88
CA ALA A 116 25.82 -14.44 -17.19
C ALA A 116 25.17 -13.57 -18.28
N PRO A 117 25.83 -12.49 -18.76
CA PRO A 117 25.25 -11.56 -19.76
C PRO A 117 24.84 -12.27 -21.06
N GLU A 118 25.65 -13.22 -21.52
CA GLU A 118 25.42 -13.95 -22.78
C GLU A 118 24.17 -14.85 -22.77
N GLU A 119 23.72 -15.25 -21.56
CA GLU A 119 22.53 -16.11 -21.37
C GLU A 119 21.32 -15.29 -20.95
N PHE A 120 21.46 -13.95 -20.81
CA PHE A 120 20.40 -13.10 -20.33
C PHE A 120 19.31 -12.91 -21.38
N ASN A 121 18.09 -13.34 -21.05
CA ASN A 121 16.90 -13.07 -21.83
C ASN A 121 15.79 -12.56 -20.89
N ILE A 122 15.41 -11.31 -21.03
CA ILE A 122 14.40 -10.67 -20.19
C ILE A 122 13.04 -11.40 -20.27
N ARG A 123 12.65 -11.95 -21.44
CA ARG A 123 11.38 -12.66 -21.62
C ARG A 123 11.25 -13.88 -20.68
N ASP A 124 12.35 -14.58 -20.44
CA ASP A 124 12.36 -15.78 -19.60
C ASP A 124 12.21 -15.45 -18.11
N MET A 125 12.33 -14.17 -17.75
CA MET A 125 12.23 -13.66 -16.38
C MET A 125 10.89 -13.06 -16.07
N LEU A 126 10.06 -12.78 -17.09
CA LEU A 126 8.78 -12.11 -16.88
C LEU A 126 7.81 -12.99 -16.09
N ARG A 127 7.14 -12.38 -15.13
CA ARG A 127 5.98 -12.95 -14.46
C ARG A 127 4.71 -12.53 -15.18
N PRO A 128 3.66 -13.37 -15.22
CA PRO A 128 2.38 -12.98 -15.79
C PRO A 128 1.85 -11.70 -15.12
N ALA A 129 1.43 -10.72 -15.91
CA ALA A 129 0.72 -9.55 -15.42
C ALA A 129 -0.71 -9.94 -15.03
N VAL A 130 -1.21 -9.38 -13.93
CA VAL A 130 -2.60 -9.52 -13.50
C VAL A 130 -3.33 -8.25 -13.85
N PHE A 131 -4.42 -8.35 -14.61
CA PHE A 131 -5.25 -7.21 -14.99
C PHE A 131 -6.51 -7.17 -14.15
N ILE A 132 -6.87 -5.99 -13.68
CA ILE A 132 -8.06 -5.76 -12.86
C ILE A 132 -8.83 -4.53 -13.35
N PRO A 133 -10.16 -4.48 -13.21
CA PRO A 133 -10.92 -3.28 -13.56
C PRO A 133 -10.71 -2.17 -12.51
N GLU A 134 -10.80 -0.92 -12.93
CA GLU A 134 -10.75 0.28 -12.07
C GLU A 134 -11.72 0.23 -10.89
N SER A 135 -12.90 -0.38 -11.10
CA SER A 135 -13.96 -0.49 -10.09
C SER A 135 -13.74 -1.58 -9.06
N LYS A 136 -12.61 -2.31 -9.13
CA LYS A 136 -12.33 -3.39 -8.18
C LYS A 136 -12.16 -2.85 -6.77
N ARG A 137 -12.92 -3.39 -5.82
CA ARG A 137 -12.84 -3.01 -4.40
C ARG A 137 -11.50 -3.41 -3.79
N LEU A 138 -10.90 -2.49 -3.00
CA LEU A 138 -9.57 -2.71 -2.42
C LEU A 138 -9.51 -3.88 -1.43
N ASN A 139 -10.55 -4.11 -0.64
CA ASN A 139 -10.62 -5.25 0.27
C ASN A 139 -10.59 -6.60 -0.47
N VAL A 140 -11.22 -6.68 -1.66
CA VAL A 140 -11.18 -7.86 -2.52
C VAL A 140 -9.82 -8.00 -3.17
N LEU A 141 -9.24 -6.88 -3.66
CA LEU A 141 -7.92 -6.85 -4.26
C LEU A 141 -6.84 -7.30 -3.27
N LEU A 142 -6.88 -6.82 -2.03
CA LEU A 142 -5.95 -7.23 -0.98
C LEU A 142 -6.03 -8.75 -0.71
N LYS A 143 -7.24 -9.30 -0.71
CA LYS A 143 -7.43 -10.75 -0.58
C LYS A 143 -6.83 -11.51 -1.76
N ASP A 144 -7.02 -11.00 -2.99
CA ASP A 144 -6.47 -11.61 -4.21
C ASP A 144 -4.94 -11.57 -4.21
N PHE A 145 -4.33 -10.43 -3.86
CA PHE A 145 -2.88 -10.30 -3.70
C PHE A 145 -2.31 -11.36 -2.74
N ARG A 146 -2.92 -11.49 -1.56
CA ARG A 146 -2.49 -12.48 -0.56
C ARG A 146 -2.66 -13.93 -1.01
N SER A 147 -3.79 -14.25 -1.66
CA SER A 147 -4.11 -15.62 -2.09
C SER A 147 -3.24 -16.08 -3.23
N ASN A 148 -2.95 -15.20 -4.19
CA ASN A 148 -2.19 -15.50 -5.40
C ASN A 148 -0.69 -15.16 -5.27
N ARG A 149 -0.27 -14.59 -4.14
CA ARG A 149 1.11 -14.12 -3.91
C ARG A 149 1.57 -13.11 -4.96
N ASN A 150 0.65 -12.32 -5.48
CA ASN A 150 0.93 -11.20 -6.36
C ASN A 150 1.08 -9.93 -5.53
N HIS A 151 1.91 -9.01 -6.00
CA HIS A 151 2.17 -7.74 -5.32
C HIS A 151 1.85 -6.54 -6.21
N MET A 152 1.51 -6.76 -7.48
CA MET A 152 1.19 -5.71 -8.44
C MET A 152 0.08 -6.19 -9.35
N ALA A 153 -0.81 -5.29 -9.72
CA ALA A 153 -1.85 -5.49 -10.73
C ALA A 153 -1.91 -4.28 -11.67
N ILE A 154 -2.15 -4.56 -12.94
CA ILE A 154 -2.40 -3.54 -13.95
C ILE A 154 -3.88 -3.23 -13.94
N VAL A 155 -4.22 -1.95 -13.87
CA VAL A 155 -5.60 -1.47 -13.83
C VAL A 155 -6.03 -1.11 -15.24
N VAL A 156 -7.20 -1.60 -15.64
CA VAL A 156 -7.78 -1.33 -16.96
C VAL A 156 -9.16 -0.66 -16.83
N ASN A 157 -9.45 0.22 -17.78
CA ASN A 157 -10.75 0.87 -17.90
C ASN A 157 -11.80 -0.05 -18.56
N GLU A 158 -13.02 0.46 -18.79
CA GLU A 158 -14.14 -0.29 -19.38
C GLU A 158 -13.92 -0.67 -20.85
N TYR A 159 -12.96 -0.03 -21.52
CA TYR A 159 -12.60 -0.29 -22.92
C TYR A 159 -11.45 -1.29 -23.05
N GLY A 160 -10.82 -1.64 -21.93
CA GLY A 160 -9.65 -2.52 -21.90
C GLY A 160 -8.32 -1.79 -22.02
N ASP A 161 -8.32 -0.46 -22.05
CA ASP A 161 -7.08 0.33 -22.06
C ASP A 161 -6.45 0.37 -20.67
N ILE A 162 -5.14 0.50 -20.60
CA ILE A 162 -4.41 0.62 -19.34
C ILE A 162 -4.68 1.98 -18.70
N ALA A 163 -5.28 1.95 -17.52
CA ALA A 163 -5.54 3.14 -16.71
C ALA A 163 -4.41 3.43 -15.71
N GLY A 164 -3.73 2.39 -15.23
CA GLY A 164 -2.67 2.53 -14.25
C GLY A 164 -2.17 1.19 -13.70
N LEU A 165 -1.50 1.24 -12.57
CA LEU A 165 -1.14 0.07 -11.78
C LEU A 165 -1.46 0.30 -10.30
N VAL A 166 -1.55 -0.78 -9.54
CA VAL A 166 -1.71 -0.75 -8.09
C VAL A 166 -0.88 -1.88 -7.47
N THR A 167 -0.24 -1.59 -6.35
CA THR A 167 0.54 -2.57 -5.59
C THR A 167 -0.17 -2.97 -4.29
N ILE A 168 0.29 -4.05 -3.66
CA ILE A 168 -0.21 -4.43 -2.33
C ILE A 168 0.21 -3.39 -1.28
N GLU A 169 1.38 -2.79 -1.48
CA GLU A 169 1.94 -1.75 -0.65
C GLU A 169 1.00 -0.53 -0.63
N ASP A 170 0.49 -0.07 -1.78
CA ASP A 170 -0.47 1.05 -1.88
C ASP A 170 -1.77 0.75 -1.10
N VAL A 171 -2.26 -0.50 -1.15
CA VAL A 171 -3.46 -0.89 -0.39
C VAL A 171 -3.20 -0.92 1.11
N LEU A 172 -2.01 -1.38 1.54
CA LEU A 172 -1.63 -1.44 2.94
C LEU A 172 -1.42 -0.04 3.53
N GLU A 173 -0.87 0.89 2.75
CA GLU A 173 -0.70 2.29 3.13
C GLU A 173 -2.05 2.95 3.49
N GLN A 174 -3.14 2.63 2.79
CA GLN A 174 -4.48 3.11 3.15
C GLN A 174 -4.98 2.58 4.51
N ILE A 175 -4.38 1.53 5.05
CA ILE A 175 -4.74 0.95 6.34
C ILE A 175 -3.84 1.47 7.46
N VAL A 176 -2.53 1.49 7.20
CA VAL A 176 -1.51 1.77 8.23
C VAL A 176 -1.17 3.27 8.28
N GLY A 177 -1.45 4.02 7.20
CA GLY A 177 -0.93 5.37 6.98
C GLY A 177 0.48 5.32 6.36
N GLU A 178 1.07 6.48 6.17
CA GLU A 178 2.45 6.58 5.69
C GLU A 178 3.36 5.79 6.64
N ILE A 179 4.05 4.80 6.09
CA ILE A 179 5.11 4.10 6.81
C ILE A 179 6.33 5.01 6.60
N GLU A 180 6.71 5.75 7.64
CA GLU A 180 7.95 6.52 7.62
C GLU A 180 9.09 5.58 7.22
N ASP A 181 9.75 5.87 6.10
CA ASP A 181 10.90 5.08 5.66
C ASP A 181 12.05 5.33 6.63
N GLU A 182 12.88 4.33 6.92
CA GLU A 182 14.03 4.43 7.85
C GLU A 182 15.02 5.54 7.42
N TYR A 183 14.82 6.13 6.25
CA TYR A 183 15.62 7.23 5.68
C TYR A 183 14.90 8.59 5.67
N ASP A 184 13.63 8.67 6.03
CA ASP A 184 12.89 9.91 6.22
C ASP A 184 13.26 10.53 7.59
N PHE A 185 14.53 10.89 7.73
CA PHE A 185 14.95 11.82 8.77
C PHE A 185 14.45 13.20 8.35
N ASP A 186 13.28 13.56 8.82
CA ASP A 186 12.82 14.95 8.77
C ASP A 186 13.79 15.76 9.66
N GLU A 187 14.74 16.45 9.04
CA GLU A 187 15.71 17.30 9.77
C GLU A 187 14.99 18.35 10.64
N GLU A 188 13.72 18.65 10.34
CA GLU A 188 12.88 19.55 11.14
C GLU A 188 12.28 18.90 12.40
N GLU A 189 12.18 17.59 12.49
CA GLU A 189 11.70 16.87 13.68
C GLU A 189 12.81 16.40 14.63
N ALA A 190 14.08 16.60 14.28
CA ALA A 190 15.16 16.31 15.20
C ALA A 190 14.98 17.09 16.51
N ASN A 191 14.85 16.37 17.63
CA ASN A 191 14.69 16.98 18.96
C ASN A 191 15.87 17.92 19.31
N ILE A 192 16.96 17.86 18.56
CA ILE A 192 18.17 18.69 18.68
C ILE A 192 18.63 19.07 17.26
N VAL A 193 18.46 20.33 16.86
CA VAL A 193 18.92 20.86 15.57
C VAL A 193 20.09 21.80 15.82
N MET A 194 21.20 21.60 15.10
CA MET A 194 22.36 22.50 15.14
C MET A 194 22.09 23.71 14.24
N GLU A 195 21.84 24.89 14.82
CA GLU A 195 21.57 26.14 14.08
C GLU A 195 22.85 26.87 13.62
N SER A 196 23.92 26.72 14.35
CA SER A 196 25.25 27.26 14.00
C SER A 196 26.30 26.62 14.90
N ASP A 197 27.59 26.90 14.62
CA ASP A 197 28.70 26.29 15.36
C ASP A 197 28.58 26.55 16.88
N GLY A 198 28.21 25.49 17.61
CA GLY A 198 28.00 25.52 19.06
C GLY A 198 26.62 25.97 19.55
N LEU A 199 25.63 26.24 18.65
CA LEU A 199 24.26 26.58 19.02
C LEU A 199 23.30 25.48 18.59
N TYR A 200 22.59 24.91 19.56
CA TYR A 200 21.62 23.84 19.35
C TYR A 200 20.23 24.29 19.76
N ARG A 201 19.23 24.07 18.89
CA ARG A 201 17.83 24.20 19.24
C ARG A 201 17.35 22.84 19.76
N VAL A 202 16.79 22.82 20.97
CA VAL A 202 16.24 21.64 21.62
C VAL A 202 14.75 21.82 21.73
N LYS A 203 13.94 20.87 21.24
CA LYS A 203 12.49 20.87 21.43
C LYS A 203 12.20 20.50 22.89
N ALA A 204 11.54 21.39 23.63
CA ALA A 204 11.09 21.08 24.97
C ALA A 204 9.92 20.08 24.89
N ILE A 205 10.03 18.96 25.64
CA ILE A 205 8.99 17.93 25.77
C ILE A 205 7.94 18.42 26.79
#